data_d682c602da4eedfabafa073a67aebe09
#
_entry.id   d682c602da4eedfabafa073a67aebe09
#
_cell.length_a   1.000
_cell.length_b   1.000
_cell.length_c   1.000
_cell.angle_alpha   90.00
_cell.angle_beta   90.00
_cell.angle_gamma   90.00
#
_symmetry.space_group_name_H-M   'P 1'
#
loop_
_entity.id
_entity.type
_entity.pdbx_description
1 polymer ?
#
loop_
_entity_poly.entity_id
_entity_poly.type
_entity_poly.pdbx_seq_one_letter_code
_entity_poly.pdbx_strand_id
1 'polypeptide(L)'
;MNGPAGSARAVAAYLDHLAVERGLAANTLASYRRDLHRYAAWLDAAGRTVLREVGEADVAGFLAGLRAGDECHGPLSAASAGRAVVAVRGLHRFALREGWTVIDPAREVRPPVPARRLPKAITVAQVEALLTAPDGATLLGLRDRALLETLYGTGARISEAVGLAVDDLDRETGLVRLDGKGGKQRVVPVGSYAGRAVAAYLVRSRPALAAAGPGTPALFLNARGGRLSRQSAWTVLRAAATRAALEVEVSPHTLRHSFATHLLDGGADVRVVQELLGHASVTTTQVYTLVTVDRLREVYAMTHPRARS
;
A
#
# COMPACT_ATOMS: atom_id res chain seq x y z
N MET A 1 12.79 -37.63 14.82
CA MET A 1 12.67 -36.25 14.33
C MET A 1 11.39 -35.65 14.93
N ASN A 2 11.52 -34.80 15.93
CA ASN A 2 10.38 -34.22 16.64
C ASN A 2 10.08 -32.83 16.07
N GLY A 3 9.23 -32.78 15.06
CA GLY A 3 8.62 -31.51 14.64
C GLY A 3 7.64 -31.01 15.72
N PRO A 4 7.26 -29.73 15.67
CA PRO A 4 6.32 -29.18 16.64
C PRO A 4 5.01 -29.97 16.62
N ALA A 5 4.57 -30.40 17.81
CA ALA A 5 3.29 -31.05 17.95
C ALA A 5 2.17 -30.02 17.71
N GLY A 6 1.48 -30.13 16.56
CA GLY A 6 0.34 -29.31 16.17
C GLY A 6 0.65 -28.26 15.10
N SER A 7 -0.33 -28.09 14.20
CA SER A 7 -0.31 -27.12 13.09
C SER A 7 -0.08 -25.69 13.56
N ALA A 8 -0.71 -25.27 14.66
CA ALA A 8 -0.59 -23.94 15.25
C ALA A 8 0.84 -23.62 15.72
N ARG A 9 1.54 -24.58 16.33
CA ARG A 9 2.95 -24.41 16.75
C ARG A 9 3.90 -24.30 15.58
N ALA A 10 3.66 -25.08 14.51
CA ALA A 10 4.44 -24.98 13.29
C ALA A 10 4.26 -23.62 12.61
N VAL A 11 3.04 -23.07 12.60
CA VAL A 11 2.77 -21.72 12.11
C VAL A 11 3.50 -20.66 12.93
N ALA A 12 3.49 -20.77 14.27
CA ALA A 12 4.20 -19.83 15.14
C ALA A 12 5.71 -19.83 14.84
N ALA A 13 6.34 -21.02 14.83
CA ALA A 13 7.78 -21.16 14.52
C ALA A 13 8.16 -20.61 13.12
N TYR A 14 7.32 -20.84 12.13
CA TYR A 14 7.54 -20.28 10.79
C TYR A 14 7.42 -18.75 10.77
N LEU A 15 6.45 -18.18 11.48
CA LEU A 15 6.29 -16.73 11.59
C LEU A 15 7.48 -16.08 12.32
N ASP A 16 8.02 -16.74 13.34
CA ASP A 16 9.21 -16.29 14.06
C ASP A 16 10.45 -16.34 13.15
N HIS A 17 10.64 -17.42 12.39
CA HIS A 17 11.67 -17.51 11.36
C HIS A 17 11.56 -16.36 10.34
N LEU A 18 10.36 -16.07 9.85
CA LEU A 18 10.15 -14.97 8.90
C LEU A 18 10.45 -13.60 9.51
N ALA A 19 10.16 -13.41 10.80
CA ALA A 19 10.40 -12.16 11.51
C ALA A 19 11.89 -11.96 11.78
N VAL A 20 12.55 -12.97 12.36
CA VAL A 20 13.93 -12.86 12.90
C VAL A 20 14.96 -13.08 11.80
N GLU A 21 14.86 -14.18 11.06
CA GLU A 21 15.91 -14.56 10.09
C GLU A 21 15.70 -13.92 8.71
N ARG A 22 14.44 -13.72 8.30
CA ARG A 22 14.12 -13.15 6.99
C ARG A 22 13.83 -11.65 7.03
N GLY A 23 13.68 -11.05 8.20
CA GLY A 23 13.44 -9.62 8.38
C GLY A 23 12.20 -9.09 7.64
N LEU A 24 11.13 -9.89 7.54
CA LEU A 24 9.94 -9.49 6.81
C LEU A 24 9.25 -8.30 7.48
N ALA A 25 8.76 -7.35 6.66
CA ALA A 25 8.04 -6.19 7.15
C ALA A 25 6.79 -6.58 7.95
N ALA A 26 6.49 -5.84 9.02
CA ALA A 26 5.38 -6.09 9.96
C ALA A 26 4.03 -6.33 9.27
N ASN A 27 3.71 -5.56 8.22
CA ASN A 27 2.48 -5.74 7.44
C ASN A 27 2.42 -7.07 6.67
N THR A 28 3.55 -7.55 6.18
CA THR A 28 3.65 -8.86 5.51
C THR A 28 3.46 -9.97 6.51
N LEU A 29 4.13 -9.89 7.68
CA LEU A 29 3.98 -10.84 8.79
C LEU A 29 2.54 -10.88 9.29
N ALA A 30 1.89 -9.73 9.48
CA ALA A 30 0.49 -9.66 9.88
C ALA A 30 -0.46 -10.31 8.85
N SER A 31 -0.18 -10.17 7.56
CA SER A 31 -0.95 -10.82 6.51
C SER A 31 -0.73 -12.33 6.50
N TYR A 32 0.52 -12.78 6.57
CA TYR A 32 0.85 -14.21 6.65
C TYR A 32 0.29 -14.86 7.90
N ARG A 33 0.34 -14.17 9.06
CA ARG A 33 -0.25 -14.65 10.30
C ARG A 33 -1.74 -14.94 10.13
N ARG A 34 -2.52 -14.01 9.58
CA ARG A 34 -3.95 -14.23 9.34
C ARG A 34 -4.21 -15.40 8.39
N ASP A 35 -3.47 -15.47 7.29
CA ASP A 35 -3.63 -16.50 6.28
C ASP A 35 -3.26 -17.89 6.83
N LEU A 36 -2.18 -17.99 7.61
CA LEU A 36 -1.70 -19.23 8.20
C LEU A 36 -2.55 -19.69 9.41
N HIS A 37 -3.07 -18.77 10.21
CA HIS A 37 -4.03 -19.14 11.27
C HIS A 37 -5.32 -19.71 10.65
N ARG A 38 -5.82 -19.12 9.55
CA ARG A 38 -6.97 -19.67 8.82
C ARG A 38 -6.66 -21.05 8.25
N TYR A 39 -5.43 -21.27 7.79
CA TYR A 39 -4.99 -22.58 7.31
C TYR A 39 -4.91 -23.61 8.44
N ALA A 40 -4.33 -23.25 9.59
CA ALA A 40 -4.29 -24.14 10.76
C ALA A 40 -5.69 -24.54 11.22
N ALA A 41 -6.62 -23.59 11.32
CA ALA A 41 -8.01 -23.88 11.66
C ALA A 41 -8.70 -24.80 10.63
N TRP A 42 -8.41 -24.62 9.34
CA TRP A 42 -8.87 -25.52 8.28
C TRP A 42 -8.35 -26.95 8.48
N LEU A 43 -7.06 -27.11 8.76
CA LEU A 43 -6.44 -28.41 9.01
C LEU A 43 -7.02 -29.09 10.25
N ASP A 44 -7.21 -28.35 11.34
CA ASP A 44 -7.80 -28.86 12.58
C ASP A 44 -9.25 -29.36 12.33
N ALA A 45 -10.04 -28.61 11.58
CA ALA A 45 -11.39 -29.02 11.19
C ALA A 45 -11.40 -30.28 10.27
N ALA A 46 -10.35 -30.48 9.48
CA ALA A 46 -10.15 -31.66 8.65
C ALA A 46 -9.51 -32.85 9.42
N GLY A 47 -9.28 -32.71 10.73
CA GLY A 47 -8.63 -33.74 11.57
C GLY A 47 -7.12 -33.87 11.33
N ARG A 48 -6.48 -32.90 10.68
CA ARG A 48 -5.03 -32.87 10.42
C ARG A 48 -4.32 -32.08 11.51
N THR A 49 -3.92 -32.73 12.56
CA THR A 49 -3.34 -32.04 13.73
C THR A 49 -1.84 -31.77 13.58
N VAL A 50 -1.13 -32.50 12.73
CA VAL A 50 0.31 -32.33 12.48
C VAL A 50 0.62 -32.23 11.00
N LEU A 51 1.61 -31.40 10.63
CA LEU A 51 1.93 -31.10 9.22
C LEU A 51 2.34 -32.34 8.39
N ARG A 52 2.89 -33.37 9.01
CA ARG A 52 3.29 -34.60 8.31
C ARG A 52 2.11 -35.40 7.76
N GLU A 53 0.89 -35.17 8.27
CA GLU A 53 -0.35 -35.84 7.83
C GLU A 53 -1.05 -35.09 6.69
N VAL A 54 -0.56 -33.89 6.38
CA VAL A 54 -1.14 -33.03 5.35
C VAL A 54 -0.72 -33.51 3.98
N GLY A 55 -1.70 -33.82 3.13
CA GLY A 55 -1.51 -34.15 1.73
C GLY A 55 -1.80 -32.99 0.78
N GLU A 56 -1.50 -33.19 -0.50
CA GLU A 56 -1.81 -32.20 -1.55
C GLU A 56 -3.31 -31.88 -1.62
N ALA A 57 -4.17 -32.89 -1.43
CA ALA A 57 -5.62 -32.71 -1.43
C ALA A 57 -6.11 -31.78 -0.32
N ASP A 58 -5.46 -31.79 0.88
CA ASP A 58 -5.81 -30.89 1.97
C ASP A 58 -5.47 -29.43 1.61
N VAL A 59 -4.32 -29.21 0.98
CA VAL A 59 -3.91 -27.84 0.54
C VAL A 59 -4.78 -27.35 -0.61
N ALA A 60 -5.12 -28.22 -1.55
CA ALA A 60 -6.02 -27.90 -2.66
C ALA A 60 -7.45 -27.61 -2.15
N GLY A 61 -7.94 -28.40 -1.19
CA GLY A 61 -9.22 -28.20 -0.52
C GLY A 61 -9.28 -26.87 0.23
N PHE A 62 -8.21 -26.49 0.94
CA PHE A 62 -8.10 -25.17 1.55
C PHE A 62 -8.23 -24.05 0.52
N LEU A 63 -7.52 -24.13 -0.62
CA LEU A 63 -7.62 -23.14 -1.69
C LEU A 63 -9.06 -23.05 -2.25
N ALA A 64 -9.71 -24.18 -2.47
CA ALA A 64 -11.11 -24.21 -2.90
C ALA A 64 -12.03 -23.54 -1.86
N GLY A 65 -11.88 -23.85 -0.58
CA GLY A 65 -12.60 -23.23 0.53
C GLY A 65 -12.39 -21.71 0.61
N LEU A 66 -11.15 -21.22 0.40
CA LEU A 66 -10.89 -19.78 0.34
C LEU A 66 -11.67 -19.08 -0.78
N ARG A 67 -11.87 -19.77 -1.91
CA ARG A 67 -12.58 -19.23 -3.09
C ARG A 67 -14.11 -19.32 -2.97
N ALA A 68 -14.61 -20.37 -2.31
CA ALA A 68 -16.04 -20.56 -2.06
C ALA A 68 -16.55 -19.69 -0.89
N GLY A 69 -15.70 -19.44 0.10
CA GLY A 69 -16.11 -18.91 1.38
C GLY A 69 -16.63 -19.99 2.33
N ASP A 70 -16.85 -19.61 3.59
CA ASP A 70 -17.45 -20.47 4.63
C ASP A 70 -18.42 -19.63 5.47
N GLU A 71 -19.09 -20.23 6.46
CA GLU A 71 -20.06 -19.54 7.33
C GLU A 71 -19.46 -18.32 8.07
N CYS A 72 -18.15 -18.33 8.35
CA CYS A 72 -17.46 -17.28 9.09
C CYS A 72 -16.78 -16.26 8.16
N HIS A 73 -16.49 -16.65 6.91
CA HIS A 73 -15.70 -15.82 6.00
C HIS A 73 -16.24 -15.88 4.57
N GLY A 74 -16.53 -14.73 4.01
CA GLY A 74 -16.89 -14.63 2.59
C GLY A 74 -15.75 -15.09 1.66
N PRO A 75 -16.08 -15.33 0.36
CA PRO A 75 -15.12 -15.78 -0.64
C PRO A 75 -14.00 -14.75 -0.86
N LEU A 76 -12.75 -15.24 -0.92
CA LEU A 76 -11.61 -14.38 -1.21
C LEU A 76 -11.45 -14.14 -2.72
N SER A 77 -10.96 -12.95 -3.06
CA SER A 77 -10.49 -12.67 -4.43
C SER A 77 -9.34 -13.59 -4.82
N ALA A 78 -9.13 -13.81 -6.13
CA ALA A 78 -8.01 -14.61 -6.64
C ALA A 78 -6.66 -14.13 -6.10
N ALA A 79 -6.45 -12.81 -6.00
CA ALA A 79 -5.23 -12.22 -5.47
C ALA A 79 -5.03 -12.53 -3.98
N SER A 80 -6.10 -12.45 -3.17
CA SER A 80 -6.03 -12.76 -1.74
C SER A 80 -5.84 -14.25 -1.48
N ALA A 81 -6.55 -15.13 -2.19
CA ALA A 81 -6.36 -16.56 -2.12
C ALA A 81 -4.95 -16.97 -2.59
N GLY A 82 -4.45 -16.36 -3.67
CA GLY A 82 -3.09 -16.56 -4.15
C GLY A 82 -2.02 -16.21 -3.11
N ARG A 83 -2.18 -15.10 -2.40
CA ARG A 83 -1.28 -14.73 -1.30
C ARG A 83 -1.32 -15.75 -0.16
N ALA A 84 -2.50 -16.22 0.23
CA ALA A 84 -2.66 -17.22 1.28
C ALA A 84 -1.94 -18.53 0.89
N VAL A 85 -2.10 -18.99 -0.35
CA VAL A 85 -1.39 -20.18 -0.86
C VAL A 85 0.13 -19.99 -0.85
N VAL A 86 0.62 -18.79 -1.18
CA VAL A 86 2.06 -18.50 -1.11
C VAL A 86 2.58 -18.60 0.33
N ALA A 87 1.81 -18.12 1.33
CA ALA A 87 2.17 -18.28 2.74
C ALA A 87 2.18 -19.74 3.16
N VAL A 88 1.18 -20.54 2.76
CA VAL A 88 1.08 -22.00 3.03
C VAL A 88 2.24 -22.75 2.37
N ARG A 89 2.56 -22.49 1.11
CA ARG A 89 3.74 -23.06 0.44
C ARG A 89 5.04 -22.73 1.17
N GLY A 90 5.14 -21.51 1.68
CA GLY A 90 6.29 -21.11 2.51
C GLY A 90 6.41 -21.92 3.80
N LEU A 91 5.29 -22.16 4.50
CA LEU A 91 5.24 -22.97 5.71
C LEU A 91 5.66 -24.44 5.44
N HIS A 92 5.10 -25.07 4.41
CA HIS A 92 5.43 -26.48 4.09
C HIS A 92 6.88 -26.65 3.62
N ARG A 93 7.41 -25.69 2.84
CA ARG A 93 8.82 -25.67 2.46
C ARG A 93 9.73 -25.49 3.68
N PHE A 94 9.34 -24.65 4.62
CA PHE A 94 10.05 -24.50 5.90
C PHE A 94 10.03 -25.79 6.69
N ALA A 95 8.86 -26.42 6.86
CA ALA A 95 8.72 -27.70 7.58
C ALA A 95 9.56 -28.83 6.94
N LEU A 96 9.62 -28.90 5.61
CA LEU A 96 10.49 -29.84 4.90
C LEU A 96 11.97 -29.58 5.20
N ARG A 97 12.41 -28.32 5.16
CA ARG A 97 13.80 -27.92 5.45
C ARG A 97 14.20 -28.23 6.89
N GLU A 98 13.28 -28.01 7.84
CA GLU A 98 13.50 -28.33 9.26
C GLU A 98 13.36 -29.83 9.58
N GLY A 99 13.09 -30.66 8.58
CA GLY A 99 12.92 -32.11 8.75
C GLY A 99 11.66 -32.53 9.51
N TRP A 100 10.65 -31.66 9.61
CA TRP A 100 9.36 -31.98 10.25
C TRP A 100 8.46 -32.81 9.35
N THR A 101 8.67 -32.71 8.05
CA THR A 101 7.98 -33.48 7.01
C THR A 101 8.99 -34.05 6.03
N VAL A 102 8.62 -35.09 5.31
CA VAL A 102 9.45 -35.72 4.27
C VAL A 102 9.06 -35.29 2.85
N ILE A 103 7.91 -34.64 2.72
CA ILE A 103 7.38 -34.12 1.44
C ILE A 103 6.87 -32.69 1.64
N ASP A 104 6.77 -31.93 0.55
CA ASP A 104 6.09 -30.64 0.48
C ASP A 104 4.75 -30.81 -0.25
N PRO A 105 3.62 -30.95 0.49
CA PRO A 105 2.30 -31.19 -0.12
C PRO A 105 1.76 -29.95 -0.87
N ALA A 106 2.37 -28.78 -0.66
CA ALA A 106 1.97 -27.55 -1.31
C ALA A 106 2.74 -27.25 -2.61
N ARG A 107 3.70 -28.11 -2.97
CA ARG A 107 4.61 -27.89 -4.11
C ARG A 107 3.87 -27.69 -5.43
N GLU A 108 2.93 -28.57 -5.72
CA GLU A 108 2.20 -28.60 -7.01
C GLU A 108 0.91 -27.73 -6.97
N VAL A 109 0.45 -27.31 -5.78
CA VAL A 109 -0.74 -26.47 -5.66
C VAL A 109 -0.45 -25.08 -6.20
N ARG A 110 -1.01 -24.76 -7.36
CA ARG A 110 -0.81 -23.47 -8.03
C ARG A 110 -1.76 -22.41 -7.47
N PRO A 111 -1.25 -21.23 -7.09
CA PRO A 111 -2.12 -20.12 -6.73
C PRO A 111 -2.97 -19.68 -7.93
N PRO A 112 -4.23 -19.25 -7.71
CA PRO A 112 -5.06 -18.74 -8.78
C PRO A 112 -4.40 -17.50 -9.41
N VAL A 113 -4.41 -17.46 -10.74
CA VAL A 113 -3.89 -16.31 -11.48
C VAL A 113 -4.95 -15.20 -11.43
N PRO A 114 -4.66 -14.04 -10.81
CA PRO A 114 -5.57 -12.91 -10.86
C PRO A 114 -5.76 -12.46 -12.31
N ALA A 115 -7.00 -12.15 -12.71
CA ALA A 115 -7.23 -11.49 -13.98
C ALA A 115 -6.37 -10.20 -14.02
N ARG A 116 -5.48 -10.10 -14.99
CA ARG A 116 -4.68 -8.89 -15.23
C ARG A 116 -5.60 -7.78 -15.71
N ARG A 117 -6.20 -7.05 -14.79
CA ARG A 117 -6.72 -5.73 -15.11
C ARG A 117 -5.53 -4.79 -15.05
N LEU A 118 -5.04 -4.34 -16.20
CA LEU A 118 -4.13 -3.20 -16.24
C LEU A 118 -4.91 -2.02 -15.65
N PRO A 119 -4.47 -1.43 -14.53
CA PRO A 119 -5.11 -0.23 -14.02
C PRO A 119 -5.02 0.81 -15.13
N LYS A 120 -6.16 1.26 -15.64
CA LYS A 120 -6.18 2.37 -16.59
C LYS A 120 -5.95 3.65 -15.78
N ALA A 121 -5.01 4.47 -16.23
CA ALA A 121 -4.89 5.82 -15.74
C ALA A 121 -6.22 6.55 -16.01
N ILE A 122 -6.68 7.33 -15.05
CA ILE A 122 -7.81 8.25 -15.28
C ILE A 122 -7.28 9.52 -15.97
N THR A 123 -8.09 10.15 -16.80
CA THR A 123 -7.71 11.34 -17.54
C THR A 123 -7.41 12.53 -16.62
N VAL A 124 -6.68 13.54 -17.11
CA VAL A 124 -6.42 14.78 -16.35
C VAL A 124 -7.73 15.43 -15.91
N ALA A 125 -8.74 15.50 -16.78
CA ALA A 125 -10.05 16.05 -16.44
C ALA A 125 -10.76 15.26 -15.30
N GLN A 126 -10.65 13.93 -15.32
CA GLN A 126 -11.19 13.09 -14.24
C GLN A 126 -10.42 13.30 -12.93
N VAL A 127 -9.11 13.48 -12.99
CA VAL A 127 -8.31 13.84 -11.82
C VAL A 127 -8.75 15.20 -11.27
N GLU A 128 -8.92 16.21 -12.11
CA GLU A 128 -9.38 17.53 -11.66
C GLU A 128 -10.74 17.46 -10.99
N ALA A 129 -11.71 16.76 -11.58
CA ALA A 129 -13.02 16.54 -10.97
C ALA A 129 -12.88 15.87 -9.60
N LEU A 130 -12.03 14.84 -9.46
CA LEU A 130 -11.77 14.14 -8.21
C LEU A 130 -11.18 15.07 -7.14
N LEU A 131 -10.16 15.87 -7.50
CA LEU A 131 -9.43 16.73 -6.58
C LEU A 131 -10.27 17.94 -6.12
N THR A 132 -11.23 18.38 -6.92
CA THR A 132 -12.13 19.48 -6.61
C THR A 132 -13.42 19.04 -5.92
N ALA A 133 -13.74 17.75 -5.90
CA ALA A 133 -14.94 17.20 -5.29
C ALA A 133 -15.10 17.44 -3.77
N PRO A 134 -14.02 17.48 -2.93
CA PRO A 134 -14.17 17.83 -1.54
C PRO A 134 -14.64 19.27 -1.33
N ASP A 135 -15.63 19.46 -0.43
CA ASP A 135 -16.18 20.79 -0.11
C ASP A 135 -15.15 21.67 0.63
N GLY A 136 -14.59 22.64 -0.07
CA GLY A 136 -13.59 23.59 0.46
C GLY A 136 -14.10 24.57 1.53
N ALA A 137 -15.41 24.57 1.86
CA ALA A 137 -15.98 25.35 2.93
C ALA A 137 -15.88 24.64 4.29
N THR A 138 -15.72 23.32 4.31
CA THR A 138 -15.66 22.53 5.54
C THR A 138 -14.23 22.21 5.98
N LEU A 139 -14.01 22.03 7.29
CA LEU A 139 -12.71 21.65 7.83
C LEU A 139 -12.21 20.32 7.24
N LEU A 140 -13.09 19.32 7.18
CA LEU A 140 -12.73 18.02 6.62
C LEU A 140 -12.53 18.07 5.11
N GLY A 141 -13.30 18.89 4.41
CA GLY A 141 -13.13 19.05 2.96
C GLY A 141 -11.83 19.74 2.58
N LEU A 142 -11.36 20.72 3.35
CA LEU A 142 -10.02 21.31 3.18
C LEU A 142 -8.92 20.24 3.38
N ARG A 143 -9.04 19.41 4.43
CA ARG A 143 -8.13 18.29 4.70
C ARG A 143 -8.15 17.28 3.56
N ASP A 144 -9.35 16.90 3.08
CA ASP A 144 -9.54 15.90 2.04
C ASP A 144 -8.93 16.37 0.71
N ARG A 145 -9.17 17.63 0.34
CA ARG A 145 -8.57 18.23 -0.84
C ARG A 145 -7.05 18.25 -0.75
N ALA A 146 -6.48 18.67 0.38
CA ALA A 146 -5.03 18.69 0.59
C ALA A 146 -4.43 17.27 0.49
N LEU A 147 -5.10 16.25 1.04
CA LEU A 147 -4.67 14.86 0.95
C LEU A 147 -4.67 14.37 -0.50
N LEU A 148 -5.75 14.59 -1.24
CA LEU A 148 -5.88 14.12 -2.62
C LEU A 148 -4.89 14.83 -3.56
N GLU A 149 -4.71 16.13 -3.40
CA GLU A 149 -3.69 16.92 -4.13
C GLU A 149 -2.27 16.41 -3.83
N THR A 150 -1.97 16.08 -2.57
CA THR A 150 -0.68 15.50 -2.19
C THR A 150 -0.48 14.13 -2.82
N LEU A 151 -1.48 13.24 -2.77
CA LEU A 151 -1.39 11.90 -3.36
C LEU A 151 -1.13 11.96 -4.87
N TYR A 152 -1.87 12.80 -5.59
CA TYR A 152 -1.70 12.94 -7.04
C TYR A 152 -0.45 13.74 -7.39
N GLY A 153 -0.23 14.91 -6.76
CA GLY A 153 0.87 15.81 -7.09
C GLY A 153 2.27 15.25 -6.77
N THR A 154 2.38 14.26 -5.87
CA THR A 154 3.67 13.65 -5.52
C THR A 154 3.80 12.19 -5.95
N GLY A 155 2.73 11.60 -6.43
CA GLY A 155 2.66 10.16 -6.66
C GLY A 155 2.92 9.31 -5.41
N ALA A 156 2.73 9.87 -4.21
CA ALA A 156 2.97 9.18 -2.96
C ALA A 156 2.06 7.95 -2.79
N ARG A 157 2.58 6.91 -2.11
CA ARG A 157 1.72 5.83 -1.62
C ARG A 157 0.82 6.36 -0.51
N ILE A 158 -0.40 5.83 -0.38
CA ILE A 158 -1.31 6.27 0.69
C ILE A 158 -0.67 6.18 2.09
N SER A 159 0.17 5.17 2.34
CA SER A 159 0.89 5.02 3.60
C SER A 159 1.95 6.10 3.82
N GLU A 160 2.60 6.56 2.75
CA GLU A 160 3.57 7.64 2.77
C GLU A 160 2.84 8.96 3.07
N ALA A 161 1.76 9.26 2.36
CA ALA A 161 0.99 10.49 2.55
C ALA A 161 0.42 10.62 3.97
N VAL A 162 -0.23 9.57 4.51
CA VAL A 162 -0.76 9.63 5.89
C VAL A 162 0.34 9.56 6.96
N GLY A 163 1.54 9.10 6.57
CA GLY A 163 2.74 9.08 7.42
C GLY A 163 3.37 10.43 7.62
N LEU A 164 3.17 11.39 6.71
CA LEU A 164 3.81 12.70 6.75
C LEU A 164 3.58 13.42 8.08
N ALA A 165 4.64 14.04 8.57
CA ALA A 165 4.60 15.10 9.56
C ALA A 165 4.57 16.48 8.86
N VAL A 166 4.23 17.52 9.59
CA VAL A 166 4.24 18.90 9.05
C VAL A 166 5.62 19.29 8.56
N ASP A 167 6.66 18.88 9.31
CA ASP A 167 8.06 19.22 9.01
C ASP A 167 8.67 18.42 7.86
N ASP A 168 7.97 17.40 7.34
CA ASP A 168 8.41 16.69 6.13
C ASP A 168 8.15 17.50 4.85
N LEU A 169 7.34 18.57 4.95
CA LEU A 169 7.04 19.47 3.85
C LEU A 169 7.84 20.77 4.01
N ASP A 170 8.84 20.94 3.18
CA ASP A 170 9.52 22.22 3.01
C ASP A 170 8.70 23.13 2.07
N ARG A 171 8.04 24.11 2.67
CA ARG A 171 7.14 25.02 1.95
C ARG A 171 7.90 26.12 1.17
N GLU A 172 9.13 26.43 1.56
CA GLU A 172 9.96 27.43 0.88
C GLU A 172 10.51 26.84 -0.42
N THR A 173 11.03 25.64 -0.32
CA THR A 173 11.58 24.95 -1.49
C THR A 173 10.54 24.18 -2.31
N GLY A 174 9.32 23.99 -1.81
CA GLY A 174 8.28 23.22 -2.48
C GLY A 174 8.64 21.74 -2.62
N LEU A 175 9.29 21.16 -1.61
CA LEU A 175 9.71 19.77 -1.59
C LEU A 175 9.03 19.01 -0.44
N VAL A 176 8.79 17.74 -0.62
CA VAL A 176 8.33 16.83 0.43
C VAL A 176 9.23 15.61 0.54
N ARG A 177 9.58 15.24 1.77
CA ARG A 177 10.29 14.00 2.09
C ARG A 177 9.30 12.89 2.35
N LEU A 178 9.40 11.83 1.58
CA LEU A 178 8.53 10.65 1.66
C LEU A 178 9.31 9.45 2.18
N ASP A 179 8.78 8.81 3.23
CA ASP A 179 9.34 7.58 3.81
C ASP A 179 8.74 6.34 3.14
N GLY A 180 9.57 5.64 2.36
CA GLY A 180 9.18 4.44 1.64
C GLY A 180 9.38 3.16 2.43
N LYS A 181 9.11 2.02 1.76
CA LYS A 181 9.30 0.69 2.33
C LYS A 181 10.78 0.42 2.67
N GLY A 182 11.03 -0.08 3.88
CA GLY A 182 12.39 -0.44 4.33
C GLY A 182 13.26 0.75 4.73
N GLY A 183 12.65 1.87 5.16
CA GLY A 183 13.38 3.07 5.60
C GLY A 183 14.00 3.89 4.47
N LYS A 184 13.73 3.57 3.21
CA LYS A 184 14.22 4.35 2.08
C LYS A 184 13.45 5.65 1.98
N GLN A 185 14.17 6.76 1.98
CA GLN A 185 13.62 8.11 1.81
C GLN A 185 13.79 8.60 0.38
N ARG A 186 12.88 9.43 -0.06
CA ARG A 186 13.01 10.21 -1.29
C ARG A 186 12.41 11.60 -1.12
N VAL A 187 12.93 12.54 -1.85
CA VAL A 187 12.43 13.91 -1.92
C VAL A 187 11.73 14.09 -3.26
N VAL A 188 10.51 14.66 -3.21
CA VAL A 188 9.65 14.85 -4.39
C VAL A 188 9.17 16.29 -4.45
N PRO A 189 9.14 16.94 -5.61
CA PRO A 189 8.54 18.25 -5.77
C PRO A 189 7.04 18.24 -5.44
N VAL A 190 6.57 19.32 -4.83
CA VAL A 190 5.15 19.58 -4.57
C VAL A 190 4.69 20.68 -5.51
N GLY A 191 3.81 20.34 -6.46
CA GLY A 191 3.28 21.33 -7.40
C GLY A 191 2.46 22.42 -6.71
N SER A 192 2.28 23.54 -7.40
CA SER A 192 1.60 24.73 -6.86
C SER A 192 0.19 24.45 -6.33
N TYR A 193 -0.57 23.56 -6.98
CA TYR A 193 -1.91 23.19 -6.54
C TYR A 193 -1.89 22.43 -5.21
N ALA A 194 -1.02 21.42 -5.06
CA ALA A 194 -0.86 20.68 -3.82
C ALA A 194 -0.35 21.61 -2.70
N GLY A 195 0.63 22.45 -2.99
CA GLY A 195 1.17 23.44 -2.05
C GLY A 195 0.10 24.39 -1.52
N ARG A 196 -0.75 24.95 -2.41
CA ARG A 196 -1.87 25.82 -1.99
C ARG A 196 -2.91 25.08 -1.18
N ALA A 197 -3.28 23.86 -1.57
CA ALA A 197 -4.26 23.06 -0.85
C ALA A 197 -3.77 22.71 0.56
N VAL A 198 -2.50 22.31 0.70
CA VAL A 198 -1.89 22.03 2.00
C VAL A 198 -1.79 23.31 2.85
N ALA A 199 -1.39 24.44 2.26
CA ALA A 199 -1.32 25.72 2.97
C ALA A 199 -2.70 26.14 3.50
N ALA A 200 -3.76 26.04 2.68
CA ALA A 200 -5.13 26.35 3.10
C ALA A 200 -5.59 25.42 4.24
N TYR A 201 -5.29 24.12 4.15
CA TYR A 201 -5.58 23.16 5.20
C TYR A 201 -4.85 23.49 6.51
N LEU A 202 -3.54 23.76 6.45
CA LEU A 202 -2.70 24.06 7.62
C LEU A 202 -3.19 25.29 8.37
N VAL A 203 -3.65 26.31 7.65
CA VAL A 203 -4.08 27.58 8.26
C VAL A 203 -5.55 27.53 8.71
N ARG A 204 -6.44 26.99 7.88
CA ARG A 204 -7.90 27.15 8.07
C ARG A 204 -8.56 25.95 8.74
N SER A 205 -7.95 24.78 8.75
CA SER A 205 -8.59 23.57 9.22
C SER A 205 -7.78 22.81 10.28
N ARG A 206 -6.48 22.59 10.04
CA ARG A 206 -5.66 21.75 10.91
C ARG A 206 -5.63 22.23 12.38
N PRO A 207 -5.57 23.54 12.70
CA PRO A 207 -5.59 23.98 14.10
C PRO A 207 -6.85 23.56 14.83
N ALA A 208 -8.03 23.70 14.21
CA ALA A 208 -9.31 23.28 14.78
C ALA A 208 -9.38 21.75 14.96
N LEU A 209 -8.87 20.99 13.99
CA LEU A 209 -8.82 19.52 14.13
C LEU A 209 -7.81 19.09 15.21
N ALA A 210 -6.66 19.75 15.33
CA ALA A 210 -5.65 19.44 16.33
C ALA A 210 -6.13 19.69 17.75
N ALA A 211 -6.95 20.73 17.96
CA ALA A 211 -7.56 21.05 19.25
C ALA A 211 -8.51 19.94 19.76
N ALA A 212 -9.04 19.09 18.89
CA ALA A 212 -9.90 17.96 19.25
C ALA A 212 -9.11 16.72 19.71
N GLY A 213 -7.77 16.74 19.71
CA GLY A 213 -6.95 15.58 19.99
C GLY A 213 -5.75 15.85 20.91
N PRO A 214 -4.93 14.83 21.19
CA PRO A 214 -3.81 14.90 22.14
C PRO A 214 -2.60 15.69 21.61
N GLY A 215 -2.69 16.28 20.40
CA GLY A 215 -1.55 16.84 19.70
C GLY A 215 -0.72 15.78 18.97
N THR A 216 -0.34 16.07 17.73
CA THR A 216 0.51 15.19 16.92
C THR A 216 1.20 16.00 15.83
N PRO A 217 2.47 15.67 15.47
CA PRO A 217 3.15 16.29 14.33
C PRO A 217 2.59 15.85 12.98
N ALA A 218 1.67 14.88 12.94
CA ALA A 218 1.10 14.37 11.68
C ALA A 218 0.51 15.51 10.84
N LEU A 219 0.81 15.49 9.53
CA LEU A 219 0.28 16.48 8.60
C LEU A 219 -1.24 16.33 8.49
N PHE A 220 -1.73 15.13 8.19
CA PHE A 220 -3.16 14.87 7.99
C PHE A 220 -3.81 14.29 9.24
N LEU A 221 -4.85 14.98 9.74
CA LEU A 221 -5.58 14.62 10.94
C LEU A 221 -6.97 14.06 10.61
N ASN A 222 -7.45 13.15 11.47
CA ASN A 222 -8.85 12.73 11.48
C ASN A 222 -9.71 13.74 12.26
N ALA A 223 -11.04 13.56 12.28
CA ALA A 223 -11.97 14.45 12.98
C ALA A 223 -11.78 14.49 14.51
N ARG A 224 -11.01 13.54 15.09
CA ARG A 224 -10.69 13.49 16.54
C ARG A 224 -9.29 14.04 16.84
N GLY A 225 -8.65 14.73 15.91
CA GLY A 225 -7.33 15.33 16.07
C GLY A 225 -6.15 14.36 16.06
N GLY A 226 -6.38 13.06 15.91
CA GLY A 226 -5.33 12.08 15.74
C GLY A 226 -4.88 11.94 14.28
N ARG A 227 -3.76 11.22 14.04
CA ARG A 227 -3.26 10.92 12.68
C ARG A 227 -4.35 10.23 11.85
N LEU A 228 -4.49 10.63 10.59
CA LEU A 228 -5.39 9.99 9.63
C LEU A 228 -4.90 8.58 9.32
N SER A 229 -5.79 7.59 9.41
CA SER A 229 -5.46 6.21 9.05
C SER A 229 -5.49 5.98 7.53
N ARG A 230 -4.78 4.96 7.04
CA ARG A 230 -4.86 4.54 5.63
C ARG A 230 -6.29 4.19 5.21
N GLN A 231 -7.06 3.56 6.10
CA GLN A 231 -8.45 3.21 5.84
C GLN A 231 -9.30 4.46 5.66
N SER A 232 -9.14 5.45 6.56
CA SER A 232 -9.86 6.73 6.45
C SER A 232 -9.47 7.51 5.19
N ALA A 233 -8.17 7.54 4.85
CA ALA A 233 -7.71 8.17 3.62
C ALA A 233 -8.28 7.50 2.36
N TRP A 234 -8.43 6.19 2.38
CA TRP A 234 -9.09 5.46 1.28
C TRP A 234 -10.59 5.78 1.20
N THR A 235 -11.27 5.87 2.35
CA THR A 235 -12.69 6.31 2.40
C THR A 235 -12.85 7.71 1.82
N VAL A 236 -11.93 8.64 2.12
CA VAL A 236 -11.90 10.00 1.52
C VAL A 236 -11.82 9.93 0.01
N LEU A 237 -10.87 9.15 -0.53
CA LEU A 237 -10.71 8.99 -1.98
C LEU A 237 -11.97 8.44 -2.64
N ARG A 238 -12.59 7.40 -2.07
CA ARG A 238 -13.82 6.82 -2.59
C ARG A 238 -14.98 7.82 -2.57
N ALA A 239 -15.15 8.53 -1.47
CA ALA A 239 -16.19 9.54 -1.35
C ALA A 239 -16.00 10.69 -2.37
N ALA A 240 -14.76 11.09 -2.65
CA ALA A 240 -14.46 12.07 -3.68
C ALA A 240 -14.76 11.54 -5.08
N ALA A 241 -14.39 10.27 -5.38
CA ALA A 241 -14.69 9.64 -6.67
C ALA A 241 -16.22 9.54 -6.92
N THR A 242 -16.98 9.17 -5.89
CA THR A 242 -18.47 9.15 -5.96
C THR A 242 -19.03 10.55 -6.21
N ARG A 243 -18.56 11.57 -5.49
CA ARG A 243 -19.01 12.96 -5.69
C ARG A 243 -18.66 13.51 -7.06
N ALA A 244 -17.50 13.13 -7.59
CA ALA A 244 -17.06 13.48 -8.94
C ALA A 244 -17.76 12.64 -10.04
N ALA A 245 -18.72 11.77 -9.68
CA ALA A 245 -19.44 10.88 -10.58
C ALA A 245 -18.52 10.06 -11.52
N LEU A 246 -17.36 9.61 -11.01
CA LEU A 246 -16.45 8.81 -11.81
C LEU A 246 -16.97 7.38 -11.94
N GLU A 247 -17.20 6.93 -13.18
CA GLU A 247 -17.65 5.56 -13.47
C GLU A 247 -16.57 4.50 -13.28
N VAL A 248 -15.30 4.93 -13.20
CA VAL A 248 -14.16 4.05 -13.00
C VAL A 248 -13.82 3.87 -11.52
N GLU A 249 -13.42 2.67 -11.14
CA GLU A 249 -12.95 2.42 -9.78
C GLU A 249 -11.61 3.12 -9.53
N VAL A 250 -11.63 4.14 -8.66
CA VAL A 250 -10.44 4.90 -8.29
C VAL A 250 -9.86 4.37 -6.98
N SER A 251 -8.59 4.00 -7.03
CA SER A 251 -7.80 3.56 -5.87
C SER A 251 -6.56 4.46 -5.70
N PRO A 252 -5.87 4.40 -4.54
CA PRO A 252 -4.59 5.09 -4.39
C PRO A 252 -3.54 4.67 -5.43
N HIS A 253 -3.59 3.42 -5.89
CA HIS A 253 -2.75 2.93 -6.98
C HIS A 253 -3.14 3.54 -8.34
N THR A 254 -4.43 3.77 -8.56
CA THR A 254 -4.92 4.46 -9.77
C THR A 254 -4.38 5.87 -9.83
N LEU A 255 -4.45 6.66 -8.73
CA LEU A 255 -3.90 8.02 -8.68
C LEU A 255 -2.39 8.04 -8.95
N ARG A 256 -1.65 7.15 -8.30
CA ARG A 256 -0.21 7.05 -8.50
C ARG A 256 0.15 6.59 -9.93
N HIS A 257 -0.63 5.71 -10.52
CA HIS A 257 -0.46 5.30 -11.92
C HIS A 257 -0.76 6.46 -12.86
N SER A 258 -1.82 7.22 -12.61
CA SER A 258 -2.16 8.42 -13.38
C SER A 258 -1.07 9.50 -13.28
N PHE A 259 -0.49 9.73 -12.09
CA PHE A 259 0.68 10.59 -11.93
C PHE A 259 1.82 10.15 -12.86
N ALA A 260 2.18 8.85 -12.84
CA ALA A 260 3.25 8.34 -13.69
C ALA A 260 2.94 8.52 -15.19
N THR A 261 1.73 8.14 -15.61
CA THR A 261 1.29 8.23 -17.00
C THR A 261 1.29 9.67 -17.48
N HIS A 262 0.72 10.60 -16.72
CA HIS A 262 0.64 12.02 -17.10
C HIS A 262 2.01 12.69 -17.18
N LEU A 263 2.97 12.30 -16.34
CA LEU A 263 4.36 12.76 -16.48
C LEU A 263 4.99 12.25 -17.78
N LEU A 264 4.80 10.97 -18.12
CA LEU A 264 5.31 10.37 -19.35
C LEU A 264 4.65 11.01 -20.58
N ASP A 265 3.33 11.20 -20.57
CA ASP A 265 2.58 11.88 -21.62
C ASP A 265 3.03 13.33 -21.79
N GLY A 266 3.45 13.98 -20.70
CA GLY A 266 4.06 15.31 -20.70
C GLY A 266 5.53 15.33 -21.18
N GLY A 267 6.10 14.18 -21.53
CA GLY A 267 7.47 14.06 -22.06
C GLY A 267 8.55 13.81 -21.02
N ALA A 268 8.19 13.44 -19.79
CA ALA A 268 9.19 13.07 -18.77
C ALA A 268 9.90 11.76 -19.13
N ASP A 269 11.21 11.72 -18.87
CA ASP A 269 11.98 10.48 -19.00
C ASP A 269 11.52 9.42 -17.99
N VAL A 270 11.43 8.15 -18.41
CA VAL A 270 10.98 7.03 -17.59
C VAL A 270 11.82 6.87 -16.32
N ARG A 271 13.13 7.14 -16.37
CA ARG A 271 14.02 7.06 -15.20
C ARG A 271 13.67 8.12 -14.17
N VAL A 272 13.40 9.35 -14.61
CA VAL A 272 12.96 10.44 -13.72
C VAL A 272 11.65 10.07 -13.03
N VAL A 273 10.69 9.51 -13.76
CA VAL A 273 9.42 9.04 -13.19
C VAL A 273 9.65 7.91 -12.18
N GLN A 274 10.55 6.96 -12.47
CA GLN A 274 10.92 5.88 -11.54
C GLN A 274 11.54 6.40 -10.25
N GLU A 275 12.40 7.42 -10.33
CA GLU A 275 13.02 8.08 -9.17
C GLU A 275 11.97 8.81 -8.32
N LEU A 276 11.11 9.62 -8.94
CA LEU A 276 9.99 10.29 -8.26
C LEU A 276 9.08 9.28 -7.53
N LEU A 277 8.87 8.12 -8.13
CA LEU A 277 8.05 7.06 -7.54
C LEU A 277 8.80 6.22 -6.49
N GLY A 278 10.13 6.22 -6.45
CA GLY A 278 10.94 5.40 -5.55
C GLY A 278 10.78 3.91 -5.86
N HIS A 279 10.93 3.52 -7.15
CA HIS A 279 10.99 2.13 -7.57
C HIS A 279 12.36 1.55 -7.25
N ALA A 280 12.42 0.55 -6.38
CA ALA A 280 13.65 -0.08 -5.88
C ALA A 280 14.27 -1.11 -6.84
N SER A 281 14.09 -1.00 -8.14
CA SER A 281 14.67 -1.94 -9.10
C SER A 281 15.68 -1.29 -10.04
N VAL A 282 16.73 -0.71 -9.48
CA VAL A 282 18.04 -0.77 -10.11
C VAL A 282 19.02 -1.16 -9.00
N THR A 283 19.43 -2.43 -9.03
CA THR A 283 20.55 -2.96 -8.30
C THR A 283 21.78 -2.17 -8.72
N THR A 284 22.09 -1.13 -7.99
CA THR A 284 23.49 -0.68 -7.87
C THR A 284 23.55 0.47 -6.88
N THR A 285 24.18 0.22 -5.77
CA THR A 285 24.75 1.20 -4.81
C THR A 285 25.84 2.06 -5.46
N GLN A 286 25.85 2.14 -6.76
CA GLN A 286 26.85 2.92 -7.52
C GLN A 286 26.09 3.79 -8.52
N VAL A 287 26.38 5.07 -8.41
CA VAL A 287 25.91 6.18 -9.24
C VAL A 287 24.61 6.82 -8.75
N TYR A 288 24.61 7.31 -7.50
CA TYR A 288 23.96 8.58 -7.21
C TYR A 288 24.80 9.71 -7.86
N THR A 289 24.96 9.64 -9.18
CA THR A 289 25.43 10.76 -9.96
C THR A 289 24.17 11.42 -10.54
N LEU A 290 23.59 12.31 -9.70
CA LEU A 290 23.11 13.61 -10.11
C LEU A 290 21.98 13.63 -11.16
N VAL A 291 20.85 12.95 -10.93
CA VAL A 291 19.62 13.68 -11.19
C VAL A 291 19.44 14.55 -9.94
N THR A 292 19.95 15.75 -9.99
CA THR A 292 19.88 16.70 -8.89
C THR A 292 18.42 16.95 -8.58
N VAL A 293 18.09 17.30 -7.34
CA VAL A 293 16.74 17.74 -6.95
C VAL A 293 16.24 18.82 -7.91
N ASP A 294 17.14 19.65 -8.44
CA ASP A 294 16.84 20.69 -9.44
C ASP A 294 16.37 20.09 -10.77
N ARG A 295 16.97 19.00 -11.24
CA ARG A 295 16.53 18.32 -12.46
C ARG A 295 15.17 17.66 -12.27
N LEU A 296 14.91 17.05 -11.10
CA LEU A 296 13.59 16.51 -10.78
C LEU A 296 12.52 17.61 -10.76
N ARG A 297 12.85 18.79 -10.19
CA ARG A 297 11.97 19.97 -10.20
C ARG A 297 11.71 20.48 -11.59
N GLU A 298 12.74 20.62 -12.41
CA GLU A 298 12.63 21.11 -13.78
C GLU A 298 11.72 20.20 -14.62
N VAL A 299 12.01 18.89 -14.64
CA VAL A 299 11.19 17.92 -15.37
C VAL A 299 9.75 17.92 -14.86
N TYR A 300 9.57 17.86 -13.52
CA TYR A 300 8.24 17.92 -12.92
C TYR A 300 7.49 19.20 -13.32
N ALA A 301 8.15 20.36 -13.27
CA ALA A 301 7.56 21.65 -13.63
C ALA A 301 7.15 21.75 -15.10
N MET A 302 7.84 21.04 -15.98
CA MET A 302 7.52 21.02 -17.43
C MET A 302 6.45 20.01 -17.79
N THR A 303 6.36 18.89 -17.06
CA THR A 303 5.60 17.71 -17.53
C THR A 303 4.37 17.40 -16.69
N HIS A 304 4.33 17.78 -15.41
CA HIS A 304 3.20 17.45 -14.54
C HIS A 304 2.03 18.44 -14.71
N PRO A 305 0.77 17.98 -14.97
CA PRO A 305 -0.37 18.88 -15.26
C PRO A 305 -0.69 19.90 -14.16
N ARG A 306 -0.31 19.63 -12.92
CA ARG A 306 -0.58 20.49 -11.76
C ARG A 306 0.71 21.05 -11.13
N ALA A 307 1.79 21.13 -11.90
CA ALA A 307 3.04 21.72 -11.43
C ALA A 307 2.92 23.26 -11.28
N ARG A 308 2.32 23.90 -12.26
CA ARG A 308 2.15 25.36 -12.34
C ARG A 308 0.68 25.70 -12.51
N SER A 309 0.28 26.81 -11.91
CA SER A 309 -1.04 27.46 -12.12
C SER A 309 -0.86 28.66 -13.01
#